data_73b7f9cd51ef4a8ed22f569a7cbf7929
#
_entry.id   73b7f9cd51ef4a8ed22f569a7cbf7929
#
_cell.length_a   1.000
_cell.length_b   1.000
_cell.length_c   1.000
_cell.angle_alpha   90.00
_cell.angle_beta   90.00
_cell.angle_gamma   90.00
#
_symmetry.space_group_name_H-M   'P 1'
#
loop_
_entity.id
_entity.type
_entity.pdbx_description
1 polymer ?
#
loop_
_entity_poly.entity_id
_entity_poly.type
_entity_poly.pdbx_seq_one_letter_code
_entity_poly.pdbx_strand_id
1 'polypeptide(L)'
;MAGTLYLCATPIGNLEDMTFRAVRILKEADLIAAEDTRNSIKLLNHFEIKTPMTSYHEYNKIEKGHKLVERLQNGEDIAVITDAGMPGISDPGEELVKMCQEAGITVTAVPGACACVTALTISGLGTRRFAFEAFLPTDKKERQAVLNELKDETRTMVIYEAPHRLVRTLKTLRETLGNRRISICRELTKKHETVFATKIEDALAYYDVQEPKGECVMVIE
;
A
#
# COMPACT_ATOMS: atom_id res chain seq x y z
N MET A 1 -0.32 -10.79 30.75
CA MET A 1 0.10 -11.34 29.43
C MET A 1 0.31 -10.16 28.52
N ALA A 2 1.23 -10.23 27.56
CA ALA A 2 1.37 -9.17 26.57
C ALA A 2 0.09 -9.10 25.71
N GLY A 3 -0.22 -7.91 25.21
CA GLY A 3 -1.28 -7.69 24.26
C GLY A 3 -0.91 -8.15 22.85
N THR A 4 -1.77 -7.87 21.88
CA THR A 4 -1.63 -8.26 20.47
C THR A 4 -1.48 -7.03 19.58
N LEU A 5 -0.56 -7.08 18.63
CA LEU A 5 -0.47 -6.12 17.53
C LEU A 5 -1.35 -6.59 16.37
N TYR A 6 -2.31 -5.76 15.95
CA TYR A 6 -3.17 -6.01 14.80
C TYR A 6 -2.80 -5.08 13.65
N LEU A 7 -2.43 -5.61 12.50
CA LEU A 7 -2.30 -4.83 11.27
C LEU A 7 -3.64 -4.88 10.52
N CYS A 8 -4.37 -3.79 10.54
CA CYS A 8 -5.73 -3.73 10.00
C CYS A 8 -5.73 -3.03 8.64
N ALA A 9 -6.10 -3.75 7.59
CA ALA A 9 -6.29 -3.15 6.28
C ALA A 9 -7.45 -2.15 6.30
N THR A 10 -7.27 -1.02 5.65
CA THR A 10 -8.27 0.02 5.43
C THR A 10 -8.69 0.07 3.96
N PRO A 11 -9.83 0.69 3.62
CA PRO A 11 -10.26 0.84 2.23
C PRO A 11 -9.24 1.59 1.37
N ILE A 12 -9.14 1.22 0.10
CA ILE A 12 -8.29 1.90 -0.90
C ILE A 12 -9.07 2.91 -1.77
N GLY A 13 -10.30 3.21 -1.40
CA GLY A 13 -11.13 4.19 -2.12
C GLY A 13 -12.63 3.99 -1.96
N ASN A 14 -13.07 2.83 -1.44
CA ASN A 14 -14.48 2.53 -1.20
C ASN A 14 -14.67 2.03 0.23
N LEU A 15 -15.46 2.74 1.02
CA LEU A 15 -15.72 2.39 2.42
C LEU A 15 -16.39 1.02 2.61
N GLU A 16 -17.08 0.50 1.58
CA GLU A 16 -17.69 -0.83 1.61
C GLU A 16 -16.65 -1.97 1.61
N ASP A 17 -15.39 -1.68 1.26
CA ASP A 17 -14.30 -2.64 1.33
C ASP A 17 -13.74 -2.82 2.76
N MET A 18 -14.26 -2.08 3.73
CA MET A 18 -13.91 -2.27 5.14
C MET A 18 -14.51 -3.56 5.68
N THR A 19 -13.67 -4.44 6.21
CA THR A 19 -14.16 -5.73 6.72
C THR A 19 -14.84 -5.59 8.09
N PHE A 20 -15.88 -6.40 8.34
CA PHE A 20 -16.52 -6.49 9.67
C PHE A 20 -15.50 -6.79 10.77
N ARG A 21 -14.50 -7.63 10.50
CA ARG A 21 -13.46 -7.98 11.45
C ARG A 21 -12.57 -6.78 11.76
N ALA A 22 -12.19 -5.97 10.77
CA ALA A 22 -11.40 -4.76 10.99
C ALA A 22 -12.17 -3.76 11.86
N VAL A 23 -13.44 -3.51 11.56
CA VAL A 23 -14.29 -2.63 12.38
C VAL A 23 -14.36 -3.11 13.84
N ARG A 24 -14.57 -4.42 14.05
CA ARG A 24 -14.62 -5.00 15.39
C ARG A 24 -13.29 -4.82 16.13
N ILE A 25 -12.17 -5.20 15.52
CA ILE A 25 -10.83 -5.08 16.14
C ILE A 25 -10.52 -3.62 16.47
N LEU A 26 -10.80 -2.68 15.57
CA LEU A 26 -10.57 -1.26 15.82
C LEU A 26 -11.44 -0.70 16.97
N LYS A 27 -12.62 -1.28 17.23
CA LYS A 27 -13.47 -0.92 18.39
C LYS A 27 -13.00 -1.54 19.68
N GLU A 28 -12.39 -2.73 19.64
CA GLU A 28 -11.96 -3.50 20.79
C GLU A 28 -10.53 -3.15 21.25
N ALA A 29 -9.67 -2.66 20.36
CA ALA A 29 -8.29 -2.30 20.68
C ALA A 29 -8.21 -1.14 21.70
N ASP A 30 -7.15 -1.13 22.52
CA ASP A 30 -6.88 -0.05 23.49
C ASP A 30 -6.33 1.21 22.82
N LEU A 31 -5.66 1.04 21.67
CA LEU A 31 -5.07 2.13 20.91
C LEU A 31 -5.06 1.82 19.41
N ILE A 32 -5.30 2.85 18.59
CA ILE A 32 -5.06 2.81 17.15
C ILE A 32 -3.82 3.64 16.82
N ALA A 33 -2.82 3.01 16.19
CA ALA A 33 -1.65 3.68 15.61
C ALA A 33 -1.92 3.93 14.12
N ALA A 34 -2.08 5.20 13.73
CA ALA A 34 -2.50 5.61 12.41
C ALA A 34 -1.40 6.43 11.70
N GLU A 35 -1.24 6.24 10.40
CA GLU A 35 -0.26 6.95 9.58
C GLU A 35 -0.55 8.46 9.58
N ASP A 36 -1.73 8.87 9.15
CA ASP A 36 -2.23 10.25 9.28
C ASP A 36 -3.54 10.28 10.07
N THR A 37 -3.46 10.76 11.31
CA THR A 37 -4.62 10.84 12.21
C THR A 37 -5.73 11.75 11.67
N ARG A 38 -5.42 12.74 10.83
CA ARG A 38 -6.40 13.66 10.21
C ARG A 38 -7.24 12.98 9.14
N ASN A 39 -6.66 12.01 8.43
CA ASN A 39 -7.38 11.20 7.46
C ASN A 39 -8.13 10.06 8.15
N SER A 40 -7.47 9.37 9.05
CA SER A 40 -8.01 8.21 9.77
C SER A 40 -9.24 8.57 10.59
N ILE A 41 -9.32 9.77 11.19
CA ILE A 41 -10.49 10.20 11.98
C ILE A 41 -11.80 10.18 11.17
N LYS A 42 -11.73 10.41 9.84
CA LYS A 42 -12.90 10.37 8.96
C LYS A 42 -13.43 8.95 8.83
N LEU A 43 -12.51 7.98 8.66
CA LEU A 43 -12.82 6.54 8.61
C LEU A 43 -13.41 6.07 9.94
N LEU A 44 -12.75 6.39 11.05
CA LEU A 44 -13.19 5.98 12.38
C LEU A 44 -14.57 6.54 12.72
N ASN A 45 -14.83 7.80 12.40
CA ASN A 45 -16.15 8.41 12.62
C ASN A 45 -17.24 7.74 11.77
N HIS A 46 -16.95 7.37 10.52
CA HIS A 46 -17.91 6.69 9.65
C HIS A 46 -18.38 5.34 10.23
N PHE A 47 -17.46 4.59 10.86
CA PHE A 47 -17.76 3.30 11.48
C PHE A 47 -18.06 3.38 12.99
N GLU A 48 -18.22 4.59 13.52
CA GLU A 48 -18.50 4.84 14.95
C GLU A 48 -17.46 4.19 15.88
N ILE A 49 -16.17 4.28 15.49
CA ILE A 49 -15.03 3.79 16.28
C ILE A 49 -14.54 4.94 17.16
N LYS A 50 -14.53 4.73 18.48
CA LYS A 50 -14.15 5.75 19.48
C LYS A 50 -12.81 5.47 20.15
N THR A 51 -12.10 4.45 19.71
CA THR A 51 -10.80 4.05 20.25
C THR A 51 -9.78 5.18 20.12
N PRO A 52 -9.00 5.46 21.17
CA PRO A 52 -7.96 6.47 21.16
C PRO A 52 -6.98 6.24 20.00
N MET A 53 -6.49 7.32 19.41
CA MET A 53 -5.60 7.24 18.26
C MET A 53 -4.30 8.00 18.50
N THR A 54 -3.20 7.47 17.95
CA THR A 54 -1.88 8.11 17.94
C THR A 54 -1.26 8.04 16.56
N SER A 55 -0.35 8.96 16.21
CA SER A 55 0.36 8.92 14.94
C SER A 55 1.47 7.86 14.94
N TYR A 56 1.59 7.12 13.83
CA TYR A 56 2.68 6.20 13.54
C TYR A 56 2.99 6.23 12.05
N HIS A 57 4.01 6.95 11.63
CA HIS A 57 4.36 7.21 10.24
C HIS A 57 5.86 7.04 10.00
N GLU A 58 6.29 7.08 8.74
CA GLU A 58 7.66 6.84 8.31
C GLU A 58 8.71 7.63 9.13
N TYR A 59 8.43 8.90 9.44
CA TYR A 59 9.38 9.78 10.13
C TYR A 59 9.48 9.57 11.64
N ASN A 60 8.51 8.87 12.27
CA ASN A 60 8.54 8.60 13.71
C ASN A 60 8.56 7.11 14.06
N LYS A 61 8.58 6.22 13.07
CA LYS A 61 8.36 4.77 13.21
C LYS A 61 9.28 4.10 14.24
N ILE A 62 10.53 4.55 14.38
CA ILE A 62 11.48 3.95 15.31
C ILE A 62 11.17 4.36 16.75
N GLU A 63 11.15 5.68 17.05
CA GLU A 63 10.87 6.17 18.40
C GLU A 63 9.50 5.75 18.89
N LYS A 64 8.49 5.91 18.01
CA LYS A 64 7.12 5.55 18.33
C LYS A 64 6.93 4.05 18.45
N GLY A 65 7.65 3.26 17.62
CA GLY A 65 7.65 1.80 17.66
C GLY A 65 8.03 1.28 19.05
N HIS A 66 9.11 1.76 19.63
CA HIS A 66 9.52 1.38 21.00
C HIS A 66 8.41 1.65 22.04
N LYS A 67 7.76 2.82 21.96
CA LYS A 67 6.64 3.17 22.88
C LYS A 67 5.42 2.25 22.70
N LEU A 68 5.13 1.86 21.45
CA LEU A 68 4.03 0.94 21.15
C LEU A 68 4.35 -0.48 21.66
N VAL A 69 5.60 -0.95 21.47
CA VAL A 69 6.05 -2.24 22.00
C VAL A 69 5.96 -2.29 23.53
N GLU A 70 6.36 -1.22 24.23
CA GLU A 70 6.22 -1.13 25.70
C GLU A 70 4.75 -1.25 26.14
N ARG A 71 3.81 -0.59 25.46
CA ARG A 71 2.38 -0.69 25.75
C ARG A 71 1.84 -2.09 25.51
N LEU A 72 2.24 -2.73 24.39
CA LEU A 72 1.88 -4.12 24.09
C LEU A 72 2.41 -5.09 25.16
N GLN A 73 3.66 -4.89 25.63
CA GLN A 73 4.21 -5.70 26.74
C GLN A 73 3.45 -5.52 28.03
N ASN A 74 2.86 -4.35 28.26
CA ASN A 74 2.01 -4.06 29.43
C ASN A 74 0.58 -4.60 29.27
N GLY A 75 0.26 -5.31 28.19
CA GLY A 75 -1.01 -6.00 27.98
C GLY A 75 -2.05 -5.24 27.18
N GLU A 76 -1.70 -4.10 26.59
CA GLU A 76 -2.61 -3.36 25.72
C GLU A 76 -2.65 -3.99 24.32
N ASP A 77 -3.83 -4.08 23.72
CA ASP A 77 -4.03 -4.46 22.32
C ASP A 77 -3.95 -3.22 21.42
N ILE A 78 -3.10 -3.26 20.39
CA ILE A 78 -2.87 -2.12 19.50
C ILE A 78 -3.19 -2.50 18.05
N ALA A 79 -4.02 -1.67 17.39
CA ALA A 79 -4.30 -1.79 15.96
C ALA A 79 -3.50 -0.74 15.16
N VAL A 80 -2.79 -1.17 14.11
CA VAL A 80 -2.13 -0.29 13.15
C VAL A 80 -2.99 -0.17 11.91
N ILE A 81 -3.19 1.05 11.44
CA ILE A 81 -3.84 1.38 10.17
C ILE A 81 -3.00 2.37 9.38
N THR A 82 -3.12 2.33 8.06
CA THR A 82 -2.53 3.29 7.13
C THR A 82 -3.61 4.08 6.40
N ASP A 83 -3.24 5.07 5.64
CA ASP A 83 -4.20 5.93 4.92
C ASP A 83 -5.05 5.13 3.93
N ALA A 84 -4.46 4.09 3.31
CA ALA A 84 -5.16 3.22 2.37
C ALA A 84 -4.51 1.82 2.26
N GLY A 85 -5.29 0.77 2.43
CA GLY A 85 -4.85 -0.59 2.18
C GLY A 85 -4.22 -1.28 3.39
N MET A 86 -3.27 -2.18 3.13
CA MET A 86 -2.66 -3.06 4.12
C MET A 86 -1.40 -2.43 4.72
N PRO A 87 -1.35 -2.20 6.05
CA PRO A 87 -0.15 -1.72 6.73
C PRO A 87 1.07 -2.61 6.45
N GLY A 88 2.24 -1.98 6.27
CA GLY A 88 3.50 -2.68 5.95
C GLY A 88 3.68 -3.02 4.46
N ILE A 89 2.72 -2.71 3.61
CA ILE A 89 2.84 -2.89 2.15
C ILE A 89 2.96 -1.52 1.48
N SER A 90 4.20 -1.06 1.29
CA SER A 90 4.55 0.30 0.84
C SER A 90 4.20 1.42 1.83
N ASP A 91 3.85 1.05 3.05
CA ASP A 91 3.39 1.92 4.13
C ASP A 91 4.07 1.54 5.45
N PRO A 92 3.99 2.38 6.51
CA PRO A 92 4.53 2.04 7.82
C PRO A 92 3.92 0.76 8.41
N GLY A 93 4.76 -0.06 9.07
CA GLY A 93 4.31 -1.31 9.73
C GLY A 93 5.39 -2.36 9.86
N GLU A 94 6.24 -2.53 8.85
CA GLU A 94 7.29 -3.56 8.81
C GLU A 94 8.20 -3.52 10.06
N GLU A 95 8.73 -2.36 10.40
CA GLU A 95 9.63 -2.18 11.55
C GLU A 95 8.91 -2.52 12.88
N LEU A 96 7.65 -2.12 13.03
CA LEU A 96 6.90 -2.43 14.24
C LEU A 96 6.63 -3.93 14.37
N VAL A 97 6.31 -4.60 13.27
CA VAL A 97 6.17 -6.06 13.24
C VAL A 97 7.44 -6.73 13.68
N LYS A 98 8.60 -6.32 13.15
CA LYS A 98 9.91 -6.84 13.53
C LYS A 98 10.19 -6.64 15.02
N MET A 99 9.99 -5.42 15.53
CA MET A 99 10.17 -5.11 16.95
C MET A 99 9.27 -5.99 17.85
N CYS A 100 8.01 -6.19 17.45
CA CYS A 100 7.09 -7.04 18.21
C CYS A 100 7.50 -8.52 18.18
N GLN A 101 7.97 -9.04 17.05
CA GLN A 101 8.47 -10.41 16.94
C GLN A 101 9.72 -10.61 17.82
N GLU A 102 10.65 -9.67 17.81
CA GLU A 102 11.85 -9.69 18.67
C GLU A 102 11.49 -9.63 20.16
N ALA A 103 10.40 -8.95 20.50
CA ALA A 103 9.87 -8.86 21.87
C ALA A 103 8.95 -10.03 22.28
N GLY A 104 8.71 -11.01 21.41
CA GLY A 104 7.82 -12.14 21.66
C GLY A 104 6.33 -11.77 21.75
N ILE A 105 5.93 -10.65 21.14
CA ILE A 105 4.55 -10.15 21.11
C ILE A 105 3.81 -10.80 19.94
N THR A 106 2.56 -11.20 20.18
CA THR A 106 1.69 -11.74 19.13
C THR A 106 1.36 -10.67 18.10
N VAL A 107 1.60 -10.99 16.80
CA VAL A 107 1.23 -10.13 15.68
C VAL A 107 0.18 -10.83 14.82
N THR A 108 -0.89 -10.13 14.50
CA THR A 108 -2.00 -10.67 13.68
C THR A 108 -2.35 -9.69 12.57
N ALA A 109 -2.45 -10.19 11.35
CA ALA A 109 -2.99 -9.43 10.22
C ALA A 109 -4.51 -9.58 10.15
N VAL A 110 -5.19 -8.47 9.94
CA VAL A 110 -6.63 -8.41 9.61
C VAL A 110 -6.72 -8.12 8.11
N PRO A 111 -6.92 -9.14 7.26
CA PRO A 111 -6.90 -8.98 5.81
C PRO A 111 -8.01 -8.05 5.32
N GLY A 112 -7.73 -7.37 4.22
CA GLY A 112 -8.67 -6.48 3.57
C GLY A 112 -8.13 -5.97 2.25
N ALA A 113 -8.53 -4.76 1.84
CA ALA A 113 -8.14 -4.17 0.58
C ALA A 113 -6.61 -4.02 0.45
N CYS A 114 -6.09 -4.35 -0.74
CA CYS A 114 -4.68 -4.18 -1.11
C CYS A 114 -4.59 -3.84 -2.60
N ALA A 115 -4.16 -2.64 -2.92
CA ALA A 115 -4.14 -2.14 -4.30
C ALA A 115 -3.27 -3.00 -5.23
N CYS A 116 -2.13 -3.50 -4.75
CA CYS A 116 -1.22 -4.38 -5.49
C CYS A 116 -1.94 -5.65 -5.99
N VAL A 117 -2.57 -6.40 -5.08
CA VAL A 117 -3.26 -7.65 -5.42
C VAL A 117 -4.52 -7.38 -6.23
N THR A 118 -5.27 -6.33 -5.90
CA THR A 118 -6.48 -5.93 -6.64
C THR A 118 -6.14 -5.62 -8.10
N ALA A 119 -5.14 -4.76 -8.34
CA ALA A 119 -4.68 -4.43 -9.69
C ALA A 119 -4.21 -5.67 -10.46
N LEU A 120 -3.40 -6.51 -9.83
CA LEU A 120 -2.90 -7.75 -10.45
C LEU A 120 -4.04 -8.65 -10.90
N THR A 121 -5.07 -8.81 -10.06
CA THR A 121 -6.22 -9.69 -10.34
C THR A 121 -6.99 -9.27 -11.58
N ILE A 122 -7.13 -7.97 -11.83
CA ILE A 122 -7.91 -7.43 -12.95
C ILE A 122 -7.06 -7.00 -14.15
N SER A 123 -5.72 -7.15 -14.07
CA SER A 123 -4.78 -6.70 -15.11
C SER A 123 -4.86 -7.49 -16.42
N GLY A 124 -5.32 -8.75 -16.37
CA GLY A 124 -5.25 -9.69 -17.49
C GLY A 124 -3.86 -10.24 -17.78
N LEU A 125 -2.90 -10.03 -16.86
CA LEU A 125 -1.53 -10.55 -16.92
C LEU A 125 -1.33 -11.75 -15.99
N GLY A 126 -0.16 -12.38 -16.04
CA GLY A 126 0.12 -13.58 -15.24
C GLY A 126 0.12 -13.30 -13.74
N THR A 127 -0.71 -14.03 -12.98
CA THR A 127 -0.86 -13.83 -11.53
C THR A 127 -0.09 -14.85 -10.67
N ARG A 128 0.39 -15.93 -11.29
CA ARG A 128 1.01 -17.05 -10.54
C ARG A 128 2.33 -16.67 -9.88
N ARG A 129 3.12 -15.85 -10.55
CA ARG A 129 4.41 -15.35 -10.04
C ARG A 129 4.48 -13.87 -10.37
N PHE A 130 4.64 -13.03 -9.36
CA PHE A 130 4.77 -11.59 -9.53
C PHE A 130 5.81 -11.03 -8.56
N ALA A 131 6.33 -9.86 -8.91
CA ALA A 131 7.20 -9.04 -8.07
C ALA A 131 6.46 -7.73 -7.76
N PHE A 132 6.44 -7.33 -6.50
CA PHE A 132 5.91 -6.05 -6.06
C PHE A 132 7.07 -5.09 -5.79
N GLU A 133 7.11 -4.00 -6.55
CA GLU A 133 8.21 -3.03 -6.55
C GLU A 133 7.86 -1.72 -5.84
N ALA A 134 6.64 -1.63 -5.29
CA ALA A 134 6.12 -0.41 -4.67
C ALA A 134 6.28 0.83 -5.58
N PHE A 135 6.70 1.98 -5.03
CA PHE A 135 7.05 3.16 -5.81
C PHE A 135 8.52 3.13 -6.22
N LEU A 136 8.80 3.39 -7.49
CA LEU A 136 10.19 3.55 -7.91
C LEU A 136 10.85 4.73 -7.18
N PRO A 137 12.12 4.60 -6.75
CA PRO A 137 12.83 5.64 -6.02
C PRO A 137 12.81 7.00 -6.74
N THR A 138 12.71 8.07 -5.98
CA THR A 138 12.78 9.44 -6.51
C THR A 138 14.21 9.84 -6.85
N ASP A 139 15.19 9.35 -6.08
CA ASP A 139 16.60 9.53 -6.41
C ASP A 139 16.95 8.87 -7.73
N LYS A 140 17.72 9.58 -8.57
CA LYS A 140 18.07 9.11 -9.92
C LYS A 140 18.94 7.87 -9.90
N LYS A 141 19.91 7.80 -8.97
CA LYS A 141 20.88 6.70 -8.91
C LYS A 141 20.22 5.42 -8.39
N GLU A 142 19.46 5.54 -7.31
CA GLU A 142 18.69 4.42 -6.74
C GLU A 142 17.66 3.90 -7.74
N ARG A 143 16.91 4.77 -8.39
CA ARG A 143 15.95 4.39 -9.42
C ARG A 143 16.62 3.66 -10.57
N GLN A 144 17.80 4.10 -11.02
CA GLN A 144 18.52 3.42 -12.09
C GLN A 144 19.01 2.02 -11.67
N ALA A 145 19.39 1.84 -10.39
CA ALA A 145 19.75 0.53 -9.86
C ALA A 145 18.56 -0.43 -9.93
N VAL A 146 17.39 -0.01 -9.40
CA VAL A 146 16.16 -0.81 -9.46
C VAL A 146 15.78 -1.13 -10.92
N LEU A 147 15.81 -0.15 -11.81
CA LEU A 147 15.48 -0.36 -13.23
C LEU A 147 16.42 -1.37 -13.91
N ASN A 148 17.70 -1.40 -13.54
CA ASN A 148 18.64 -2.38 -14.07
C ASN A 148 18.29 -3.81 -13.59
N GLU A 149 17.81 -3.97 -12.35
CA GLU A 149 17.33 -5.26 -11.84
C GLU A 149 16.04 -5.69 -12.54
N LEU A 150 15.09 -4.76 -12.76
CA LEU A 150 13.83 -5.05 -13.44
C LEU A 150 14.01 -5.44 -14.92
N LYS A 151 15.11 -5.08 -15.54
CA LYS A 151 15.39 -5.43 -16.95
C LYS A 151 15.35 -6.93 -17.21
N ASP A 152 15.87 -7.71 -16.27
CA ASP A 152 15.96 -9.16 -16.34
C ASP A 152 14.81 -9.88 -15.59
N GLU A 153 13.86 -9.11 -15.05
CA GLU A 153 12.71 -9.68 -14.35
C GLU A 153 11.75 -10.37 -15.34
N THR A 154 11.42 -11.61 -15.04
CA THR A 154 10.56 -12.47 -15.86
C THR A 154 9.17 -12.70 -15.25
N ARG A 155 8.97 -12.26 -14.02
CA ARG A 155 7.67 -12.29 -13.36
C ARG A 155 6.85 -11.06 -13.74
N THR A 156 5.55 -11.14 -13.59
CA THR A 156 4.70 -9.94 -13.65
C THR A 156 5.11 -8.95 -12.56
N MET A 157 5.41 -7.72 -12.93
CA MET A 157 5.80 -6.65 -12.00
C MET A 157 4.60 -5.79 -11.65
N VAL A 158 4.48 -5.40 -10.38
CA VAL A 158 3.46 -4.47 -9.90
C VAL A 158 4.15 -3.25 -9.31
N ILE A 159 3.90 -2.07 -9.88
CA ILE A 159 4.52 -0.80 -9.51
C ILE A 159 3.43 0.22 -9.19
N TYR A 160 3.55 0.88 -8.03
CA TYR A 160 2.72 2.05 -7.69
C TYR A 160 3.28 3.31 -8.32
N GLU A 161 2.42 4.20 -8.79
CA GLU A 161 2.87 5.47 -9.31
C GLU A 161 1.87 6.61 -9.08
N ALA A 162 2.42 7.77 -8.76
CA ALA A 162 1.65 9.00 -8.65
C ALA A 162 1.29 9.56 -10.05
N PRO A 163 0.12 10.17 -10.24
CA PRO A 163 -0.33 10.61 -11.56
C PRO A 163 0.65 11.58 -12.22
N HIS A 164 1.19 12.53 -11.48
CA HIS A 164 2.15 13.52 -12.00
C HIS A 164 3.51 12.93 -12.44
N ARG A 165 3.82 11.69 -12.06
CA ARG A 165 5.04 10.96 -12.44
C ARG A 165 4.80 9.96 -13.56
N LEU A 166 3.55 9.55 -13.81
CA LEU A 166 3.20 8.40 -14.66
C LEU A 166 3.84 8.47 -16.04
N VAL A 167 3.71 9.60 -16.77
CA VAL A 167 4.27 9.75 -18.13
C VAL A 167 5.79 9.58 -18.12
N ARG A 168 6.47 10.22 -17.15
CA ARG A 168 7.92 10.11 -17.01
C ARG A 168 8.35 8.66 -16.72
N THR A 169 7.63 8.00 -15.84
CA THR A 169 7.92 6.61 -15.48
C THR A 169 7.68 5.66 -16.64
N LEU A 170 6.60 5.83 -17.41
CA LEU A 170 6.35 5.07 -18.63
C LEU A 170 7.47 5.24 -19.67
N LYS A 171 7.99 6.48 -19.86
CA LYS A 171 9.15 6.73 -20.75
C LYS A 171 10.36 5.92 -20.30
N THR A 172 10.68 5.98 -19.01
CA THR A 172 11.81 5.24 -18.44
C THR A 172 11.63 3.72 -18.55
N LEU A 173 10.43 3.22 -18.28
CA LEU A 173 10.11 1.78 -18.43
C LEU A 173 10.20 1.34 -19.88
N ARG A 174 9.74 2.16 -20.85
CA ARG A 174 9.86 1.88 -22.28
C ARG A 174 11.33 1.75 -22.72
N GLU A 175 12.20 2.62 -22.22
CA GLU A 175 13.65 2.60 -22.50
C GLU A 175 14.33 1.38 -21.87
N THR A 176 13.92 0.98 -20.66
CA THR A 176 14.56 -0.10 -19.90
C THR A 176 14.04 -1.48 -20.28
N LEU A 177 12.72 -1.65 -20.31
CA LEU A 177 12.04 -2.95 -20.47
C LEU A 177 11.61 -3.23 -21.92
N GLY A 178 11.69 -2.23 -22.81
CA GLY A 178 11.13 -2.34 -24.14
C GLY A 178 9.61 -2.14 -24.15
N ASN A 179 8.94 -2.58 -25.22
CA ASN A 179 7.48 -2.39 -25.39
C ASN A 179 6.68 -3.58 -24.85
N ARG A 180 6.83 -3.86 -23.54
CA ARG A 180 6.08 -4.94 -22.86
C ARG A 180 4.60 -4.63 -22.75
N ARG A 181 3.80 -5.65 -22.51
CA ARG A 181 2.38 -5.49 -22.13
C ARG A 181 2.29 -4.84 -20.76
N ILE A 182 1.34 -3.94 -20.61
CA ILE A 182 1.08 -3.22 -19.36
C ILE A 182 -0.43 -3.10 -19.15
N SER A 183 -0.84 -3.16 -17.90
CA SER A 183 -2.18 -2.76 -17.47
C SER A 183 -2.05 -1.63 -16.45
N ILE A 184 -2.62 -0.48 -16.75
CA ILE A 184 -2.65 0.68 -15.85
C ILE A 184 -4.00 0.72 -15.17
N CYS A 185 -4.03 0.32 -13.90
CA CYS A 185 -5.21 0.35 -13.05
C CYS A 185 -5.22 1.69 -12.29
N ARG A 186 -6.25 2.50 -12.53
CA ARG A 186 -6.34 3.84 -11.98
C ARG A 186 -7.59 3.98 -11.13
N GLU A 187 -7.46 4.67 -9.98
CA GLU A 187 -8.59 4.97 -9.08
C GLU A 187 -9.37 3.71 -8.69
N LEU A 188 -8.67 2.63 -8.35
CA LEU A 188 -9.25 1.36 -7.95
C LEU A 188 -10.31 1.54 -6.86
N THR A 189 -11.43 0.85 -7.01
CA THR A 189 -12.62 0.87 -6.14
C THR A 189 -13.40 2.20 -6.10
N LYS A 190 -12.88 3.26 -6.72
CA LYS A 190 -13.49 4.59 -6.75
C LYS A 190 -14.42 4.77 -7.96
N LYS A 191 -15.23 5.82 -7.94
CA LYS A 191 -16.20 6.16 -9.02
C LYS A 191 -15.59 6.22 -10.43
N HIS A 192 -14.31 6.60 -10.53
CA HIS A 192 -13.61 6.77 -11.80
C HIS A 192 -12.55 5.70 -12.04
N GLU A 193 -12.79 4.50 -11.50
CA GLU A 193 -11.94 3.34 -11.76
C GLU A 193 -11.82 3.08 -13.26
N THR A 194 -10.57 2.86 -13.70
CA THR A 194 -10.27 2.46 -15.08
C THR A 194 -9.15 1.43 -15.09
N VAL A 195 -9.25 0.47 -16.02
CA VAL A 195 -8.21 -0.51 -16.30
C VAL A 195 -7.86 -0.38 -17.78
N PHE A 196 -6.65 0.07 -18.04
CA PHE A 196 -6.14 0.27 -19.41
C PHE A 196 -5.06 -0.76 -19.72
N ALA A 197 -5.49 -1.88 -20.31
CA ALA A 197 -4.61 -2.97 -20.76
C ALA A 197 -4.14 -2.71 -22.18
N THR A 198 -2.81 -2.57 -22.37
CA THR A 198 -2.18 -2.19 -23.64
C THR A 198 -0.68 -2.55 -23.67
N LYS A 199 0.11 -1.89 -24.49
CA LYS A 199 1.57 -1.87 -24.47
C LYS A 199 2.09 -0.54 -23.93
N ILE A 200 3.32 -0.51 -23.40
CA ILE A 200 3.91 0.69 -22.80
C ILE A 200 3.91 1.89 -23.77
N GLU A 201 4.18 1.65 -25.06
CA GLU A 201 4.21 2.70 -26.10
C GLU A 201 2.83 3.32 -26.35
N ASP A 202 1.79 2.49 -26.39
CA ASP A 202 0.41 2.97 -26.58
C ASP A 202 -0.08 3.72 -25.34
N ALA A 203 0.32 3.25 -24.13
CA ALA A 203 0.04 3.96 -22.89
C ALA A 203 0.71 5.34 -22.87
N LEU A 204 1.95 5.44 -23.35
CA LEU A 204 2.64 6.72 -23.49
C LEU A 204 1.90 7.66 -24.44
N ALA A 205 1.52 7.18 -25.64
CA ALA A 205 0.78 7.98 -26.62
C ALA A 205 -0.55 8.47 -26.04
N TYR A 206 -1.25 7.65 -25.27
CA TYR A 206 -2.49 8.02 -24.62
C TYR A 206 -2.31 9.12 -23.58
N TYR A 207 -1.35 8.96 -22.64
CA TYR A 207 -1.14 9.90 -21.54
C TYR A 207 -0.31 11.13 -21.93
N ASP A 208 0.31 11.16 -23.09
CA ASP A 208 0.91 12.39 -23.65
C ASP A 208 -0.15 13.43 -24.06
N VAL A 209 -1.39 12.96 -24.37
CA VAL A 209 -2.53 13.82 -24.75
C VAL A 209 -3.52 14.00 -23.59
N GLN A 210 -3.63 12.99 -22.70
CA GLN A 210 -4.55 13.02 -21.57
C GLN A 210 -3.77 13.06 -20.26
N GLU A 211 -3.87 14.16 -19.55
CA GLU A 211 -3.24 14.31 -18.25
C GLU A 211 -3.68 13.20 -17.28
N PRO A 212 -2.75 12.40 -16.71
CA PRO A 212 -3.09 11.38 -15.74
C PRO A 212 -3.67 12.01 -14.47
N LYS A 213 -4.78 11.45 -13.94
CA LYS A 213 -5.41 11.87 -12.69
C LYS A 213 -5.66 10.68 -11.80
N GLY A 214 -5.51 10.89 -10.48
CA GLY A 214 -5.74 9.86 -9.48
C GLY A 214 -4.58 8.86 -9.36
N GLU A 215 -4.68 7.99 -8.38
CA GLU A 215 -3.65 7.00 -8.06
C GLU A 215 -3.61 5.89 -9.10
N CYS A 216 -2.40 5.46 -9.45
CA CYS A 216 -2.16 4.47 -10.48
C CYS A 216 -1.38 3.27 -9.95
N VAL A 217 -1.81 2.08 -10.36
CA VAL A 217 -1.03 0.85 -10.23
C VAL A 217 -0.72 0.34 -11.63
N MET A 218 0.55 0.19 -11.92
CA MET A 218 1.03 -0.39 -13.18
C MET A 218 1.33 -1.88 -12.95
N VAL A 219 0.73 -2.73 -13.77
CA VAL A 219 1.03 -4.17 -13.83
C VAL A 219 1.69 -4.45 -15.16
N ILE A 220 2.90 -5.02 -15.17
CA ILE A 220 3.76 -5.15 -16.35
C ILE A 220 4.17 -6.61 -16.53
N GLU A 221 4.13 -7.08 -17.77
CA GLU A 221 4.57 -8.44 -18.15
C GLU A 221 6.07 -8.60 -18.04
#